data_562c8db800f0708c78d7d802cc3f949d
#
_entry.id   562c8db800f0708c78d7d802cc3f949d
#
_cell.length_a   1.000
_cell.length_b   1.000
_cell.length_c   1.000
_cell.angle_alpha   90.00
_cell.angle_beta   90.00
_cell.angle_gamma   90.00
#
_symmetry.space_group_name_H-M   'P 1'
#
loop_
_entity.id
_entity.type
_entity.pdbx_description
1 polymer ?
#
loop_
_entity_poly.entity_id
_entity_poly.type
_entity_poly.pdbx_seq_one_letter_code
_entity_poly.pdbx_strand_id
1 'polypeptide(L)'
;MSKLQTNSRPYHHGNLRQALLQAAEMALEARGVTGLSLRELSREVGVSHTSPRRHFADKQALLDALAQTGFQRLDAILAEAAKKRGRNFAGRLTNFAQAYVEFALKHPALWVLMLEAKHRPGAPRELLEASDAAFSKGPGLIKEGQVLGEVVPGDPSRLSLTLGAALLGLVSISTEGKFKGAPLETLVPGIVKHVLLGLRPRTNITG
;
A
#
# COMPACT_ATOMS: atom_id res chain seq x y z
N MET A 1 25.26 40.58 28.45
CA MET A 1 24.05 40.54 27.59
C MET A 1 24.36 39.67 26.38
N SER A 2 24.04 38.39 26.48
CA SER A 2 24.35 37.41 25.45
C SER A 2 23.09 37.15 24.63
N LYS A 3 23.14 37.49 23.32
CA LYS A 3 22.05 37.22 22.37
C LYS A 3 21.99 35.75 22.07
N LEU A 4 20.90 35.10 22.48
CA LEU A 4 20.53 33.76 22.03
C LEU A 4 20.25 33.82 20.52
N GLN A 5 21.17 33.28 19.74
CA GLN A 5 20.95 33.00 18.31
C GLN A 5 19.96 31.83 18.18
N THR A 6 18.74 32.12 17.78
CA THR A 6 17.77 31.14 17.33
C THR A 6 18.25 30.59 15.99
N ASN A 7 18.75 29.36 16.03
CA ASN A 7 19.22 28.60 14.89
C ASN A 7 18.00 28.14 14.05
N SER A 8 17.45 29.03 13.22
CA SER A 8 16.45 28.66 12.23
C SER A 8 17.13 27.89 11.10
N ARG A 9 16.99 26.57 11.08
CA ARG A 9 17.36 25.74 9.91
C ARG A 9 16.67 26.33 8.68
N PRO A 10 17.38 26.58 7.57
CA PRO A 10 16.78 27.09 6.34
C PRO A 10 15.81 26.00 5.79
N TYR A 11 14.53 26.32 5.84
CA TYR A 11 13.48 25.47 5.30
C TYR A 11 13.48 25.61 3.76
N HIS A 12 13.99 24.61 3.08
CA HIS A 12 14.01 24.57 1.61
C HIS A 12 12.57 24.50 1.08
N HIS A 13 12.09 25.58 0.46
CA HIS A 13 10.75 25.71 -0.12
C HIS A 13 10.37 24.62 -1.12
N GLY A 14 11.35 23.85 -1.67
CA GLY A 14 11.12 22.72 -2.57
C GLY A 14 10.58 21.45 -1.91
N ASN A 15 10.58 21.36 -0.56
CA ASN A 15 10.24 20.12 0.15
C ASN A 15 9.00 20.26 1.06
N LEU A 16 8.28 21.41 1.06
CA LEU A 16 7.15 21.64 1.97
C LEU A 16 6.02 20.64 1.74
N ARG A 17 5.67 20.36 0.48
CA ARG A 17 4.63 19.38 0.14
C ARG A 17 4.94 18.01 0.73
N GLN A 18 6.17 17.54 0.61
CA GLN A 18 6.62 16.28 1.15
C GLN A 18 6.63 16.27 2.68
N ALA A 19 7.11 17.35 3.32
CA ALA A 19 7.08 17.48 4.77
C ALA A 19 5.65 17.46 5.33
N LEU A 20 4.70 18.11 4.65
CA LEU A 20 3.29 18.07 5.02
C LEU A 20 2.69 16.67 4.86
N LEU A 21 3.04 15.94 3.81
CA LEU A 21 2.59 14.55 3.63
C LEU A 21 3.16 13.63 4.72
N GLN A 22 4.44 13.77 5.07
CA GLN A 22 5.05 13.00 6.15
C GLN A 22 4.39 13.28 7.51
N ALA A 23 4.18 14.56 7.85
CA ALA A 23 3.48 14.94 9.06
C ALA A 23 2.03 14.43 9.06
N ALA A 24 1.35 14.49 7.91
CA ALA A 24 -0.02 13.96 7.76
C ALA A 24 -0.08 12.44 7.94
N GLU A 25 0.89 11.68 7.42
CA GLU A 25 0.96 10.22 7.61
C GLU A 25 1.14 9.88 9.11
N MET A 26 2.07 10.54 9.78
CA MET A 26 2.27 10.34 11.23
C MET A 26 1.01 10.71 12.04
N ALA A 27 0.35 11.80 11.70
CA ALA A 27 -0.89 12.21 12.34
C ALA A 27 -2.05 11.24 12.05
N LEU A 28 -2.12 10.70 10.83
CA LEU A 28 -3.10 9.69 10.44
C LEU A 28 -2.95 8.41 11.27
N GLU A 29 -1.74 7.89 11.41
CA GLU A 29 -1.47 6.68 12.20
C GLU A 29 -1.76 6.90 13.71
N ALA A 30 -1.49 8.11 14.24
CA ALA A 30 -1.68 8.41 15.65
C ALA A 30 -3.13 8.75 16.02
N ARG A 31 -3.88 9.45 15.14
CA ARG A 31 -5.15 10.12 15.49
C ARG A 31 -6.28 9.82 14.49
N GLY A 32 -6.01 9.05 13.44
CA GLY A 32 -6.97 8.78 12.38
C GLY A 32 -7.29 9.99 11.50
N VAL A 33 -8.16 9.78 10.51
CA VAL A 33 -8.58 10.83 9.55
C VAL A 33 -9.23 12.02 10.25
N THR A 34 -10.02 11.79 11.30
CA THR A 34 -10.72 12.86 12.04
C THR A 34 -9.74 13.82 12.73
N GLY A 35 -8.61 13.30 13.21
CA GLY A 35 -7.55 14.08 13.88
C GLY A 35 -6.64 14.87 12.95
N LEU A 36 -6.84 14.80 11.61
CA LEU A 36 -6.06 15.56 10.64
C LEU A 36 -6.60 16.96 10.43
N SER A 37 -5.73 17.97 10.57
CA SER A 37 -6.03 19.39 10.30
C SER A 37 -4.84 20.07 9.61
N LEU A 38 -5.08 20.71 8.46
CA LEU A 38 -4.05 21.49 7.76
C LEU A 38 -3.42 22.57 8.66
N ARG A 39 -4.18 23.13 9.61
CA ARG A 39 -3.68 24.13 10.55
C ARG A 39 -2.69 23.51 11.56
N GLU A 40 -3.00 22.33 12.07
CA GLU A 40 -2.11 21.62 13.00
C GLU A 40 -0.85 21.14 12.30
N LEU A 41 -0.98 20.59 11.09
CA LEU A 41 0.17 20.19 10.27
C LEU A 41 1.09 21.37 9.96
N SER A 42 0.52 22.58 9.69
CA SER A 42 1.33 23.80 9.51
C SER A 42 2.21 24.08 10.72
N ARG A 43 1.61 23.97 11.91
CA ARG A 43 2.31 24.19 13.18
C ARG A 43 3.38 23.13 13.44
N GLU A 44 3.07 21.85 13.19
CA GLU A 44 4.00 20.73 13.34
C GLU A 44 5.22 20.86 12.41
N VAL A 45 5.00 21.33 11.18
CA VAL A 45 6.06 21.54 10.17
C VAL A 45 6.77 22.89 10.34
N GLY A 46 6.24 23.79 11.19
CA GLY A 46 6.86 25.09 11.47
C GLY A 46 6.66 26.13 10.36
N VAL A 47 5.51 26.11 9.66
CA VAL A 47 5.19 27.04 8.57
C VAL A 47 3.94 27.87 8.88
N SER A 48 3.72 28.95 8.11
CA SER A 48 2.51 29.77 8.24
C SER A 48 1.25 28.95 7.91
N HIS A 49 0.11 29.31 8.53
CA HIS A 49 -1.18 28.61 8.31
C HIS A 49 -1.69 28.70 6.87
N THR A 50 -1.19 29.63 6.06
CA THR A 50 -1.56 29.79 4.65
C THR A 50 -0.70 28.95 3.71
N SER A 51 0.49 28.52 4.15
CA SER A 51 1.44 27.78 3.32
C SER A 51 0.89 26.43 2.80
N PRO A 52 0.21 25.59 3.60
CA PRO A 52 -0.34 24.32 3.10
C PRO A 52 -1.38 24.49 1.99
N ARG A 53 -2.16 25.57 2.02
CA ARG A 53 -3.20 25.83 1.01
C ARG A 53 -2.66 26.05 -0.40
N ARG A 54 -1.37 26.38 -0.53
CA ARG A 54 -0.68 26.44 -1.83
C ARG A 54 -0.41 25.07 -2.43
N HIS A 55 -0.43 24.01 -1.60
CA HIS A 55 -0.15 22.63 -2.00
C HIS A 55 -1.39 21.73 -1.97
N PHE A 56 -2.34 22.02 -1.06
CA PHE A 56 -3.56 21.26 -0.87
C PHE A 56 -4.71 22.26 -0.66
N ALA A 57 -5.68 22.25 -1.57
CA ALA A 57 -6.83 23.16 -1.53
C ALA A 57 -7.62 23.02 -0.22
N ASP A 58 -7.77 21.79 0.24
CA ASP A 58 -8.49 21.42 1.44
C ASP A 58 -7.94 20.11 2.07
N LYS A 59 -8.59 19.63 3.12
CA LYS A 59 -8.24 18.39 3.79
C LYS A 59 -8.40 17.17 2.86
N GLN A 60 -9.41 17.17 1.98
CA GLN A 60 -9.65 16.06 1.07
C GLN A 60 -8.51 15.94 0.05
N ALA A 61 -8.05 17.06 -0.51
CA ALA A 61 -6.90 17.09 -1.42
C ALA A 61 -5.61 16.55 -0.75
N LEU A 62 -5.42 16.82 0.55
CA LEU A 62 -4.32 16.24 1.33
C LEU A 62 -4.47 14.72 1.48
N LEU A 63 -5.67 14.24 1.84
CA LEU A 63 -5.96 12.81 2.01
C LEU A 63 -5.77 12.06 0.69
N ASP A 64 -6.24 12.61 -0.41
CA ASP A 64 -6.07 12.03 -1.76
C ASP A 64 -4.59 11.92 -2.14
N ALA A 65 -3.81 12.99 -1.89
CA ALA A 65 -2.38 12.99 -2.16
C ALA A 65 -1.62 12.00 -1.26
N LEU A 66 -2.07 11.81 -0.01
CA LEU A 66 -1.49 10.85 0.92
C LEU A 66 -1.78 9.42 0.45
N ALA A 67 -3.02 9.12 0.06
CA ALA A 67 -3.40 7.82 -0.50
C ALA A 67 -2.66 7.53 -1.81
N GLN A 68 -2.54 8.50 -2.72
CA GLN A 68 -1.74 8.39 -3.95
C GLN A 68 -0.29 8.02 -3.65
N THR A 69 0.35 8.72 -2.69
CA THR A 69 1.73 8.43 -2.27
C THR A 69 1.84 7.03 -1.67
N GLY A 70 0.84 6.60 -0.91
CA GLY A 70 0.75 5.24 -0.37
C GLY A 70 0.74 4.18 -1.49
N PHE A 71 -0.09 4.36 -2.53
CA PHE A 71 -0.12 3.45 -3.68
C PHE A 71 1.19 3.45 -4.47
N GLN A 72 1.83 4.60 -4.67
CA GLN A 72 3.13 4.68 -5.33
C GLN A 72 4.22 3.92 -4.56
N ARG A 73 4.22 4.00 -3.23
CA ARG A 73 5.12 3.22 -2.36
C ARG A 73 4.83 1.74 -2.44
N LEU A 74 3.56 1.36 -2.40
CA LEU A 74 3.13 -0.04 -2.55
C LEU A 74 3.56 -0.60 -3.91
N ASP A 75 3.34 0.14 -5.01
CA ASP A 75 3.77 -0.24 -6.35
C ASP A 75 5.27 -0.54 -6.41
N ALA A 76 6.10 0.36 -5.88
CA ALA A 76 7.55 0.18 -5.85
C ALA A 76 7.97 -1.07 -5.04
N ILE A 77 7.37 -1.27 -3.86
CA ILE A 77 7.65 -2.43 -2.99
C ILE A 77 7.25 -3.74 -3.68
N LEU A 78 6.07 -3.79 -4.29
CA LEU A 78 5.58 -4.98 -5.00
C LEU A 78 6.40 -5.28 -6.26
N ALA A 79 6.82 -4.25 -7.00
CA ALA A 79 7.70 -4.40 -8.16
C ALA A 79 9.05 -5.01 -7.77
N GLU A 80 9.66 -4.55 -6.68
CA GLU A 80 10.92 -5.12 -6.17
C GLU A 80 10.74 -6.55 -5.65
N ALA A 81 9.65 -6.84 -4.94
CA ALA A 81 9.35 -8.18 -4.46
C ALA A 81 9.17 -9.18 -5.61
N ALA A 82 8.52 -8.76 -6.70
CA ALA A 82 8.32 -9.57 -7.90
C ALA A 82 9.62 -9.87 -8.66
N LYS A 83 10.61 -8.97 -8.61
CA LYS A 83 11.90 -9.09 -9.35
C LYS A 83 12.94 -9.98 -8.67
N LYS A 84 12.77 -10.36 -7.41
CA LYS A 84 13.79 -11.13 -6.66
C LYS A 84 14.17 -12.41 -7.42
N ARG A 85 15.32 -12.36 -8.11
CA ARG A 85 15.89 -13.47 -8.91
C ARG A 85 16.31 -14.64 -8.02
N GLY A 86 16.37 -15.83 -8.59
CA GLY A 86 16.86 -17.05 -7.93
C GLY A 86 15.80 -17.88 -7.20
N ARG A 87 14.54 -17.44 -7.20
CA ARG A 87 13.42 -18.25 -6.68
C ARG A 87 12.53 -18.75 -7.81
N ASN A 88 11.95 -19.96 -7.61
CA ASN A 88 10.88 -20.48 -8.49
C ASN A 88 9.63 -19.56 -8.43
N PHE A 89 8.66 -19.80 -9.28
CA PHE A 89 7.43 -19.02 -9.36
C PHE A 89 6.71 -18.90 -7.99
N ALA A 90 6.55 -20.00 -7.28
CA ALA A 90 5.93 -20.03 -5.95
C ALA A 90 6.67 -19.11 -4.93
N GLY A 91 8.00 -19.11 -4.96
CA GLY A 91 8.82 -18.25 -4.10
C GLY A 91 8.67 -16.75 -4.42
N ARG A 92 8.53 -16.39 -5.70
CA ARG A 92 8.30 -15.00 -6.10
C ARG A 92 6.89 -14.53 -5.72
N LEU A 93 5.88 -15.38 -5.93
CA LEU A 93 4.52 -15.10 -5.50
C LEU A 93 4.42 -14.95 -3.98
N THR A 94 5.17 -15.77 -3.23
CA THR A 94 5.25 -15.65 -1.76
C THR A 94 5.91 -14.33 -1.35
N ASN A 95 7.01 -13.92 -1.96
CA ASN A 95 7.64 -12.63 -1.66
C ASN A 95 6.71 -11.45 -1.95
N PHE A 96 6.00 -11.51 -3.08
CA PHE A 96 4.99 -10.51 -3.45
C PHE A 96 3.88 -10.42 -2.40
N ALA A 97 3.33 -11.56 -1.99
CA ALA A 97 2.27 -11.64 -0.99
C ALA A 97 2.76 -11.15 0.40
N GLN A 98 3.99 -11.50 0.80
CA GLN A 98 4.59 -11.02 2.03
C GLN A 98 4.76 -9.49 2.01
N ALA A 99 5.31 -8.93 0.93
CA ALA A 99 5.50 -7.50 0.78
C ALA A 99 4.17 -6.71 0.86
N TYR A 100 3.10 -7.26 0.28
CA TYR A 100 1.75 -6.70 0.36
C TYR A 100 1.23 -6.66 1.82
N VAL A 101 1.31 -7.80 2.52
CA VAL A 101 0.82 -7.91 3.91
C VAL A 101 1.66 -7.06 4.85
N GLU A 102 2.99 -7.10 4.74
CA GLU A 102 3.90 -6.29 5.54
C GLU A 102 3.62 -4.79 5.39
N PHE A 103 3.39 -4.30 4.15
CA PHE A 103 3.03 -2.91 3.92
C PHE A 103 1.73 -2.53 4.64
N ALA A 104 0.68 -3.34 4.49
CA ALA A 104 -0.63 -3.07 5.09
C ALA A 104 -0.58 -3.10 6.63
N LEU A 105 0.16 -4.05 7.22
CA LEU A 105 0.32 -4.17 8.67
C LEU A 105 1.21 -3.07 9.26
N LYS A 106 2.20 -2.60 8.52
CA LYS A 106 3.09 -1.53 8.95
C LYS A 106 2.44 -0.15 8.90
N HIS A 107 1.46 0.04 8.01
CA HIS A 107 0.79 1.32 7.77
C HIS A 107 -0.74 1.15 7.80
N PRO A 108 -1.34 0.69 8.93
CA PRO A 108 -2.75 0.27 8.95
C PRO A 108 -3.72 1.41 8.67
N ALA A 109 -3.51 2.62 9.21
CA ALA A 109 -4.41 3.74 8.96
C ALA A 109 -4.25 4.28 7.52
N LEU A 110 -3.02 4.31 6.98
CA LEU A 110 -2.78 4.65 5.59
C LEU A 110 -3.41 3.62 4.65
N TRP A 111 -3.31 2.32 4.97
CA TRP A 111 -3.92 1.24 4.19
C TRP A 111 -5.44 1.42 4.06
N VAL A 112 -6.13 1.68 5.18
CA VAL A 112 -7.57 1.95 5.18
C VAL A 112 -7.89 3.17 4.33
N LEU A 113 -7.17 4.29 4.53
CA LEU A 113 -7.33 5.50 3.73
C LEU A 113 -7.16 5.23 2.22
N MET A 114 -6.14 4.46 1.82
CA MET A 114 -5.89 4.11 0.42
C MET A 114 -7.10 3.39 -0.19
N LEU A 115 -7.64 2.37 0.51
CA LEU A 115 -8.77 1.59 0.01
C LEU A 115 -10.06 2.42 -0.08
N GLU A 116 -10.33 3.28 0.90
CA GLU A 116 -11.48 4.18 0.88
C GLU A 116 -11.37 5.24 -0.21
N ALA A 117 -10.19 5.87 -0.35
CA ALA A 117 -9.96 6.97 -1.27
C ALA A 117 -10.15 6.55 -2.74
N LYS A 118 -9.68 5.37 -3.13
CA LYS A 118 -9.83 4.87 -4.51
C LYS A 118 -11.28 4.57 -4.91
N HIS A 119 -12.16 4.29 -3.95
CA HIS A 119 -13.58 4.00 -4.19
C HIS A 119 -14.48 5.23 -4.00
N ARG A 120 -13.92 6.35 -3.57
CA ARG A 120 -14.68 7.58 -3.36
C ARG A 120 -15.14 8.17 -4.71
N PRO A 121 -16.43 8.53 -4.83
CA PRO A 121 -16.90 9.27 -6.00
C PRO A 121 -16.11 10.59 -6.19
N GLY A 122 -15.60 10.83 -7.40
CA GLY A 122 -14.78 11.99 -7.70
C GLY A 122 -13.32 11.91 -7.22
N ALA A 123 -12.81 10.72 -6.94
CA ALA A 123 -11.39 10.52 -6.64
C ALA A 123 -10.53 11.05 -7.81
N PRO A 124 -9.40 11.74 -7.53
CA PRO A 124 -8.52 12.27 -8.57
C PRO A 124 -7.97 11.15 -9.48
N ARG A 125 -7.82 11.48 -10.76
CA ARG A 125 -7.31 10.55 -11.77
C ARG A 125 -5.93 9.99 -11.41
N GLU A 126 -5.04 10.84 -10.89
CA GLU A 126 -3.68 10.47 -10.49
C GLU A 126 -3.67 9.44 -9.34
N LEU A 127 -4.62 9.54 -8.42
CA LEU A 127 -4.82 8.55 -7.34
C LEU A 127 -5.28 7.21 -7.92
N LEU A 128 -6.24 7.22 -8.85
CA LEU A 128 -6.76 6.00 -9.49
C LEU A 128 -5.66 5.31 -10.31
N GLU A 129 -4.90 6.07 -11.09
CA GLU A 129 -3.75 5.56 -11.86
C GLU A 129 -2.68 4.93 -10.95
N ALA A 130 -2.36 5.56 -9.81
CA ALA A 130 -1.43 5.00 -8.83
C ALA A 130 -1.96 3.69 -8.22
N SER A 131 -3.26 3.63 -7.90
CA SER A 131 -3.92 2.42 -7.43
C SER A 131 -3.85 1.30 -8.47
N ASP A 132 -4.20 1.60 -9.72
CA ASP A 132 -4.19 0.62 -10.82
C ASP A 132 -2.77 0.10 -11.08
N ALA A 133 -1.77 0.98 -11.06
CA ALA A 133 -0.37 0.58 -11.20
C ALA A 133 0.04 -0.43 -10.13
N ALA A 134 -0.27 -0.16 -8.85
CA ALA A 134 0.06 -1.06 -7.75
C ALA A 134 -0.64 -2.42 -7.89
N PHE A 135 -1.94 -2.43 -8.17
CA PHE A 135 -2.73 -3.67 -8.25
C PHE A 135 -2.56 -4.45 -9.55
N SER A 136 -2.02 -3.87 -10.62
CA SER A 136 -1.70 -4.59 -11.87
C SER A 136 -0.56 -5.61 -11.72
N LYS A 137 0.25 -5.51 -10.68
CA LYS A 137 1.40 -6.43 -10.46
C LYS A 137 0.95 -7.87 -10.20
N GLY A 138 -0.15 -8.07 -9.48
CA GLY A 138 -0.71 -9.40 -9.23
C GLY A 138 -1.08 -10.16 -10.51
N PRO A 139 -1.95 -9.60 -11.39
CA PRO A 139 -2.23 -10.18 -12.72
C PRO A 139 -0.97 -10.43 -13.55
N GLY A 140 0.02 -9.55 -13.48
CA GLY A 140 1.30 -9.75 -14.19
C GLY A 140 2.04 -11.01 -13.75
N LEU A 141 2.12 -11.28 -12.44
CA LEU A 141 2.70 -12.51 -11.90
C LEU A 141 1.89 -13.76 -12.28
N ILE A 142 0.55 -13.70 -12.23
CA ILE A 142 -0.29 -14.83 -12.65
C ILE A 142 -0.06 -15.16 -14.12
N LYS A 143 0.00 -14.14 -15.01
CA LYS A 143 0.32 -14.35 -16.43
C LYS A 143 1.68 -15.02 -16.63
N GLU A 144 2.68 -14.64 -15.85
CA GLU A 144 3.98 -15.31 -15.86
C GLU A 144 3.87 -16.77 -15.42
N GLY A 145 3.13 -17.07 -14.36
CA GLY A 145 2.87 -18.44 -13.89
C GLY A 145 2.16 -19.29 -14.95
N GLN A 146 1.27 -18.70 -15.75
CA GLN A 146 0.63 -19.38 -16.90
C GLN A 146 1.64 -19.72 -17.99
N VAL A 147 2.54 -18.80 -18.33
CA VAL A 147 3.62 -19.07 -19.32
C VAL A 147 4.54 -20.17 -18.84
N LEU A 148 4.79 -20.29 -17.54
CA LEU A 148 5.60 -21.33 -16.94
C LEU A 148 4.86 -22.68 -16.77
N GLY A 149 3.57 -22.75 -17.06
CA GLY A 149 2.74 -23.95 -16.84
C GLY A 149 2.44 -24.21 -15.34
N GLU A 150 2.69 -23.25 -14.46
CA GLU A 150 2.46 -23.38 -13.01
C GLU A 150 1.03 -22.96 -12.61
N VAL A 151 0.34 -22.22 -13.47
CA VAL A 151 -1.02 -21.69 -13.28
C VAL A 151 -1.91 -22.08 -14.44
N VAL A 152 -3.16 -22.44 -14.16
CA VAL A 152 -4.17 -22.79 -15.18
C VAL A 152 -4.38 -21.64 -16.17
N PRO A 153 -4.74 -21.92 -17.45
CA PRO A 153 -5.19 -20.93 -18.37
C PRO A 153 -6.43 -20.18 -17.89
N GLY A 154 -6.59 -18.94 -18.27
CA GLY A 154 -7.73 -18.09 -17.91
C GLY A 154 -7.35 -16.62 -17.82
N ASP A 155 -8.28 -15.76 -17.45
CA ASP A 155 -8.04 -14.34 -17.24
C ASP A 155 -7.13 -14.11 -16.01
N PRO A 156 -5.91 -13.58 -16.20
CA PRO A 156 -4.98 -13.36 -15.08
C PRO A 156 -5.54 -12.43 -14.01
N SER A 157 -6.38 -11.45 -14.39
CA SER A 157 -6.99 -10.52 -13.45
C SER A 157 -7.97 -11.25 -12.52
N ARG A 158 -8.80 -12.14 -13.08
CA ARG A 158 -9.73 -12.96 -12.29
C ARG A 158 -9.00 -13.96 -11.39
N LEU A 159 -7.99 -14.64 -11.91
CA LEU A 159 -7.20 -15.61 -11.12
C LEU A 159 -6.43 -14.94 -9.99
N SER A 160 -5.91 -13.73 -10.20
CA SER A 160 -5.21 -12.96 -9.17
C SER A 160 -6.12 -12.53 -8.02
N LEU A 161 -7.43 -12.38 -8.24
CA LEU A 161 -8.40 -12.05 -7.19
C LEU A 161 -8.44 -13.10 -6.09
N THR A 162 -8.19 -14.38 -6.39
CA THR A 162 -8.16 -15.45 -5.37
C THR A 162 -7.09 -15.17 -4.31
N LEU A 163 -5.87 -14.84 -4.75
CA LEU A 163 -4.80 -14.45 -3.84
C LEU A 163 -5.11 -13.11 -3.16
N GLY A 164 -5.53 -12.10 -3.93
CA GLY A 164 -5.85 -10.78 -3.41
C GLY A 164 -6.92 -10.80 -2.31
N ALA A 165 -7.99 -11.57 -2.50
CA ALA A 165 -9.04 -11.74 -1.49
C ALA A 165 -8.52 -12.42 -0.22
N ALA A 166 -7.68 -13.45 -0.34
CA ALA A 166 -7.08 -14.13 0.79
C ALA A 166 -6.15 -13.19 1.59
N LEU A 167 -5.32 -12.40 0.90
CA LEU A 167 -4.41 -11.45 1.55
C LEU A 167 -5.17 -10.28 2.20
N LEU A 168 -6.18 -9.75 1.53
CA LEU A 168 -7.04 -8.70 2.10
C LEU A 168 -7.77 -9.20 3.35
N GLY A 169 -8.31 -10.42 3.30
CA GLY A 169 -8.94 -11.07 4.46
C GLY A 169 -7.97 -11.24 5.62
N LEU A 170 -6.73 -11.65 5.36
CA LEU A 170 -5.68 -11.76 6.37
C LEU A 170 -5.39 -10.41 7.05
N VAL A 171 -5.23 -9.34 6.27
CA VAL A 171 -5.02 -7.98 6.80
C VAL A 171 -6.23 -7.53 7.63
N SER A 172 -7.46 -7.76 7.16
CA SER A 172 -8.69 -7.38 7.88
C SER A 172 -8.81 -8.07 9.23
N ILE A 173 -8.54 -9.37 9.29
CA ILE A 173 -8.56 -10.15 10.55
C ILE A 173 -7.53 -9.60 11.56
N SER A 174 -6.39 -9.13 11.06
CA SER A 174 -5.34 -8.52 11.88
C SER A 174 -5.79 -7.23 12.55
N THR A 175 -6.34 -6.31 11.76
CA THR A 175 -6.75 -4.99 12.25
C THR A 175 -7.90 -5.07 13.28
N GLU A 176 -8.71 -6.12 13.22
CA GLU A 176 -9.80 -6.36 14.19
C GLU A 176 -9.33 -6.99 15.51
N GLY A 177 -8.04 -7.34 15.65
CA GLY A 177 -7.50 -7.99 16.86
C GLY A 177 -8.10 -9.37 17.17
N LYS A 178 -8.82 -9.96 16.21
CA LYS A 178 -9.53 -11.23 16.38
C LYS A 178 -8.65 -12.47 16.30
N PHE A 179 -7.45 -12.33 15.75
CA PHE A 179 -6.53 -13.45 15.61
C PHE A 179 -5.57 -13.52 16.79
N LYS A 180 -5.75 -14.53 17.63
CA LYS A 180 -4.85 -14.86 18.76
C LYS A 180 -3.94 -16.02 18.37
N GLY A 181 -3.00 -15.79 17.48
CA GLY A 181 -2.12 -16.85 16.98
C GLY A 181 -0.72 -16.37 16.66
N ALA A 182 -0.05 -17.07 15.76
CA ALA A 182 1.25 -16.68 15.25
C ALA A 182 1.17 -15.32 14.51
N PRO A 183 2.29 -14.57 14.39
CA PRO A 183 2.32 -13.34 13.62
C PRO A 183 1.75 -13.59 12.21
N LEU A 184 0.83 -12.74 11.76
CA LEU A 184 0.02 -12.99 10.54
C LEU A 184 0.87 -13.08 9.27
N GLU A 185 1.97 -12.34 9.22
CA GLU A 185 2.96 -12.44 8.15
C GLU A 185 3.55 -13.85 7.99
N THR A 186 3.58 -14.64 9.07
CA THR A 186 4.06 -16.04 9.03
C THR A 186 3.08 -16.99 8.34
N LEU A 187 1.82 -16.59 8.21
CA LEU A 187 0.77 -17.38 7.55
C LEU A 187 0.80 -17.25 6.03
N VAL A 188 1.43 -16.17 5.51
CA VAL A 188 1.44 -15.86 4.08
C VAL A 188 1.97 -17.02 3.21
N PRO A 189 3.10 -17.69 3.54
CA PRO A 189 3.59 -18.82 2.74
C PRO A 189 2.58 -19.96 2.63
N GLY A 190 1.85 -20.24 3.72
CA GLY A 190 0.79 -21.25 3.76
C GLY A 190 -0.39 -20.88 2.85
N ILE A 191 -0.84 -19.62 2.92
CA ILE A 191 -1.92 -19.11 2.08
C ILE A 191 -1.53 -19.20 0.60
N VAL A 192 -0.34 -18.74 0.23
CA VAL A 192 0.16 -18.83 -1.15
C VAL A 192 0.23 -20.25 -1.63
N LYS A 193 0.72 -21.19 -0.79
CA LYS A 193 0.73 -22.62 -1.11
C LYS A 193 -0.67 -23.15 -1.40
N HIS A 194 -1.66 -22.86 -0.58
CA HIS A 194 -3.04 -23.32 -0.78
C HIS A 194 -3.69 -22.70 -2.02
N VAL A 195 -3.46 -21.41 -2.27
CA VAL A 195 -3.93 -20.75 -3.49
C VAL A 195 -3.33 -21.40 -4.74
N LEU A 196 -2.00 -21.65 -4.74
CA LEU A 196 -1.32 -22.31 -5.86
C LEU A 196 -1.82 -23.74 -6.08
N LEU A 197 -2.11 -24.50 -5.02
CA LEU A 197 -2.71 -25.83 -5.16
C LEU A 197 -4.06 -25.79 -5.89
N GLY A 198 -4.87 -24.75 -5.65
CA GLY A 198 -6.13 -24.52 -6.35
C GLY A 198 -5.96 -24.04 -7.80
N LEU A 199 -4.87 -23.36 -8.11
CA LEU A 199 -4.59 -22.79 -9.42
C LEU A 199 -3.68 -23.65 -10.32
N ARG A 200 -3.17 -24.78 -9.82
CA ARG A 200 -2.34 -25.69 -10.63
C ARG A 200 -3.15 -26.37 -11.72
N PRO A 201 -2.59 -26.51 -12.95
CA PRO A 201 -3.18 -27.35 -13.97
C PRO A 201 -3.36 -28.78 -13.44
N ARG A 202 -4.56 -29.32 -13.58
CA ARG A 202 -4.81 -30.72 -13.27
C ARG A 202 -4.44 -31.52 -14.51
N THR A 203 -3.52 -32.48 -14.37
CA THR A 203 -3.35 -33.53 -15.38
C THR A 203 -4.69 -34.27 -15.45
N ASN A 204 -5.41 -34.16 -16.58
CA ASN A 204 -6.53 -35.05 -16.83
C ASN A 204 -5.95 -36.47 -16.86
N ILE A 205 -6.21 -37.21 -15.81
CA ILE A 205 -6.07 -38.66 -15.86
C ILE A 205 -7.24 -39.14 -16.71
N THR A 206 -7.05 -39.11 -18.03
CA THR A 206 -7.91 -39.88 -18.94
C THR A 206 -7.64 -41.31 -18.64
N GLY A 207 -8.53 -41.93 -17.84
CA GLY A 207 -8.62 -43.40 -17.72
C GLY A 207 -9.28 -44.00 -18.93
#